data_1ef1d429bd7f68247cd94515055a0543
#
_entry.id   1ef1d429bd7f68247cd94515055a0543
#
_cell.length_a   1.000
_cell.length_b   1.000
_cell.length_c   1.000
_cell.angle_alpha   90.00
_cell.angle_beta   90.00
_cell.angle_gamma   90.00
#
_symmetry.space_group_name_H-M   'P 1'
#
loop_
_entity.id
_entity.type
_entity.pdbx_description
1 polymer ?
#
loop_
_entity_poly.entity_id
_entity_poly.type
_entity_poly.pdbx_seq_one_letter_code
_entity_poly.pdbx_strand_id
1 'polypeptide(L)'
;MVLLAGVAVAVLVAVVSLGRRLYARAAGAAAVAVVCGWWLSIVAPLLTLFLAVSLGVIGFVRFTRTSATVARWGARSRRKAGVASTTDIARVASTAAMRRKAPVVRPSLGALTRWQRARLPTTAVAIPLCRVGALRIWASIEDVVVAFGGPRAGKTGWLAGTIIDASGAVLSTSTRLDLHELTAALRAEGGRPVWVFNPAGLGGLDSTVTFDPLSGCADPVTAVERAEDMIPAADGDAERWDAQARRVLAVLLHAAALLQTAAPDGVSAALVAEWVADPVAAEREVMAALRRSPDPAHTEVARQFIHTNDRTRTSITASIMPALAWLTSPPAVAATTGGHPFDVAELLTTRGTVYLLGRHAAHTAPLLGALTGYIARESRRLAAHQPGGRLDPPLMLALDEAARIAPVPLPDWTGDAGGSGITIVAAFQSRADVIDCWGATGAAKVINNAGAIVLFGGTKDEADLDAWSKLAGERDEPITTTDASGHITSRTVRRVPVLPPAQLANLPRGRVVVFTRGMAMVIGRVRMAWQRRDVRAQSRATRAVPARTETTPARDARPVAGEVGGRAPERVWASSTRQDRS
;
A
#
# COMPACT_ATOMS: atom_id res chain seq x y z
N MET A 1 -32.36 -44.28 6.79
CA MET A 1 -32.24 -42.84 6.42
C MET A 1 -31.32 -42.07 7.37
N VAL A 2 -31.55 -42.05 8.68
CA VAL A 2 -30.76 -41.27 9.67
C VAL A 2 -29.26 -41.68 9.69
N LEU A 3 -28.96 -42.97 9.68
CA LEU A 3 -27.57 -43.50 9.63
C LEU A 3 -26.82 -43.13 8.34
N LEU A 4 -27.53 -43.16 7.20
CA LEU A 4 -26.98 -42.78 5.91
C LEU A 4 -26.66 -41.26 5.86
N ALA A 5 -27.56 -40.44 6.41
CA ALA A 5 -27.32 -39.01 6.52
C ALA A 5 -26.11 -38.72 7.48
N GLY A 6 -26.02 -39.48 8.57
CA GLY A 6 -24.89 -39.37 9.53
C GLY A 6 -23.53 -39.74 8.91
N VAL A 7 -23.46 -40.83 8.13
CA VAL A 7 -22.23 -41.22 7.39
C VAL A 7 -21.88 -40.17 6.36
N ALA A 8 -22.83 -39.69 5.56
CA ALA A 8 -22.59 -38.68 4.53
C ALA A 8 -22.05 -37.37 5.14
N VAL A 9 -22.64 -36.90 6.24
CA VAL A 9 -22.20 -35.70 6.95
C VAL A 9 -20.82 -35.91 7.59
N ALA A 10 -20.57 -37.03 8.25
CA ALA A 10 -19.28 -37.32 8.88
C ALA A 10 -18.15 -37.42 7.86
N VAL A 11 -18.42 -38.05 6.73
CA VAL A 11 -17.46 -38.12 5.61
C VAL A 11 -17.24 -36.76 4.97
N LEU A 12 -18.29 -35.97 4.75
CA LEU A 12 -18.16 -34.61 4.24
C LEU A 12 -17.33 -33.74 5.17
N VAL A 13 -17.54 -33.84 6.48
CA VAL A 13 -16.76 -33.12 7.50
C VAL A 13 -15.33 -33.62 7.51
N ALA A 14 -15.07 -34.92 7.41
CA ALA A 14 -13.72 -35.48 7.35
C ALA A 14 -12.98 -34.99 6.09
N VAL A 15 -13.60 -35.06 4.90
CA VAL A 15 -13.01 -34.62 3.64
C VAL A 15 -12.77 -33.11 3.64
N VAL A 16 -13.71 -32.30 4.09
CA VAL A 16 -13.56 -30.86 4.20
C VAL A 16 -12.50 -30.49 5.23
N SER A 17 -12.44 -31.18 6.37
CA SER A 17 -11.44 -30.98 7.41
C SER A 17 -10.05 -31.43 6.99
N LEU A 18 -9.94 -32.52 6.20
CA LEU A 18 -8.68 -32.97 5.61
C LEU A 18 -8.19 -32.00 4.54
N GLY A 19 -9.10 -31.51 3.69
CA GLY A 19 -8.80 -30.46 2.71
C GLY A 19 -8.45 -29.11 3.35
N ARG A 20 -8.93 -28.84 4.54
CA ARG A 20 -8.61 -27.67 5.38
C ARG A 20 -7.48 -27.93 6.38
N ARG A 21 -6.94 -29.16 6.45
CA ARG A 21 -5.87 -29.61 7.36
C ARG A 21 -6.17 -29.42 8.86
N LEU A 22 -7.40 -29.61 9.25
CA LEU A 22 -7.83 -29.67 10.65
C LEU A 22 -7.77 -31.13 11.09
N TYR A 23 -6.58 -31.69 11.28
CA TYR A 23 -6.37 -33.12 11.47
C TYR A 23 -7.16 -33.72 12.64
N ALA A 24 -7.27 -33.03 13.77
CA ALA A 24 -8.04 -33.51 14.91
C ALA A 24 -9.55 -33.67 14.59
N ARG A 25 -10.12 -32.72 13.84
CA ARG A 25 -11.52 -32.80 13.38
C ARG A 25 -11.70 -33.83 12.28
N ALA A 26 -10.70 -33.99 11.42
CA ALA A 26 -10.71 -35.02 10.38
C ALA A 26 -10.64 -36.43 11.01
N ALA A 27 -9.81 -36.63 12.04
CA ALA A 27 -9.72 -37.90 12.76
C ALA A 27 -11.00 -38.26 13.49
N GLY A 28 -11.62 -37.29 14.21
CA GLY A 28 -12.91 -37.49 14.87
C GLY A 28 -14.04 -37.81 13.88
N ALA A 29 -14.13 -37.06 12.78
CA ALA A 29 -15.12 -37.32 11.75
C ALA A 29 -14.90 -38.66 11.02
N ALA A 30 -13.63 -39.05 10.81
CA ALA A 30 -13.29 -40.36 10.24
C ALA A 30 -13.67 -41.51 11.17
N ALA A 31 -13.46 -41.37 12.49
CA ALA A 31 -13.88 -42.37 13.46
C ALA A 31 -15.42 -42.58 13.45
N VAL A 32 -16.18 -41.49 13.46
CA VAL A 32 -17.66 -41.54 13.33
C VAL A 32 -18.07 -42.20 12.01
N ALA A 33 -17.41 -41.85 10.89
CA ALA A 33 -17.69 -42.43 9.59
C ALA A 33 -17.41 -43.94 9.56
N VAL A 34 -16.33 -44.41 10.21
CA VAL A 34 -16.00 -45.85 10.32
C VAL A 34 -17.03 -46.60 11.12
N VAL A 35 -17.44 -46.08 12.30
CA VAL A 35 -18.46 -46.71 13.13
C VAL A 35 -19.81 -46.80 12.42
N CYS A 36 -20.25 -45.69 11.84
CA CYS A 36 -21.50 -45.65 11.07
C CYS A 36 -21.44 -46.50 9.80
N GLY A 37 -20.27 -46.54 9.12
CA GLY A 37 -20.03 -47.35 7.93
C GLY A 37 -20.04 -48.87 8.23
N TRP A 38 -19.48 -49.28 9.39
CA TRP A 38 -19.52 -50.66 9.86
C TRP A 38 -20.97 -51.12 10.13
N TRP A 39 -21.75 -50.31 10.82
CA TRP A 39 -23.16 -50.57 11.02
C TRP A 39 -23.96 -50.67 9.69
N LEU A 40 -23.69 -49.76 8.75
CA LEU A 40 -24.32 -49.74 7.44
C LEU A 40 -23.92 -50.95 6.57
N SER A 41 -22.71 -51.47 6.70
CA SER A 41 -22.25 -52.66 5.98
C SER A 41 -23.00 -53.93 6.38
N ILE A 42 -23.50 -53.97 7.58
CA ILE A 42 -24.36 -55.07 8.08
C ILE A 42 -25.77 -54.97 7.55
N VAL A 43 -26.32 -53.73 7.45
CA VAL A 43 -27.73 -53.48 7.09
C VAL A 43 -27.94 -53.33 5.58
N ALA A 44 -26.96 -52.79 4.83
CA ALA A 44 -27.10 -52.56 3.39
C ALA A 44 -25.73 -52.63 2.64
N PRO A 45 -25.18 -53.81 2.39
CA PRO A 45 -23.81 -53.97 1.88
C PRO A 45 -23.57 -53.31 0.52
N LEU A 46 -24.54 -53.36 -0.41
CA LEU A 46 -24.41 -52.73 -1.74
C LEU A 46 -24.36 -51.21 -1.67
N LEU A 47 -25.05 -50.60 -0.71
CA LEU A 47 -25.06 -49.16 -0.52
C LEU A 47 -23.76 -48.67 0.10
N THR A 48 -23.15 -49.46 0.98
CA THR A 48 -21.86 -49.22 1.60
C THR A 48 -20.74 -49.26 0.56
N LEU A 49 -20.78 -50.25 -0.34
CA LEU A 49 -19.83 -50.41 -1.45
C LEU A 49 -19.94 -49.21 -2.42
N PHE A 50 -21.16 -48.82 -2.78
CA PHE A 50 -21.38 -47.64 -3.65
C PHE A 50 -20.84 -46.35 -3.01
N LEU A 51 -21.09 -46.12 -1.73
CA LEU A 51 -20.57 -44.99 -0.97
C LEU A 51 -19.04 -45.00 -0.88
N ALA A 52 -18.46 -46.16 -0.60
CA ALA A 52 -17.01 -46.31 -0.53
C ALA A 52 -16.32 -46.04 -1.88
N VAL A 53 -16.90 -46.58 -2.97
CA VAL A 53 -16.41 -46.34 -4.35
C VAL A 53 -16.58 -44.88 -4.73
N SER A 54 -17.72 -44.27 -4.45
CA SER A 54 -17.99 -42.86 -4.78
C SER A 54 -17.04 -41.93 -4.02
N LEU A 55 -16.76 -42.21 -2.74
CA LEU A 55 -15.78 -41.48 -1.94
C LEU A 55 -14.34 -41.69 -2.41
N GLY A 56 -14.02 -42.92 -2.82
CA GLY A 56 -12.74 -43.23 -3.44
C GLY A 56 -12.53 -42.44 -4.73
N VAL A 57 -13.55 -42.40 -5.60
CA VAL A 57 -13.53 -41.64 -6.86
C VAL A 57 -13.45 -40.12 -6.59
N ILE A 58 -14.26 -39.58 -5.66
CA ILE A 58 -14.20 -38.16 -5.29
C ILE A 58 -12.83 -37.83 -4.69
N GLY A 59 -12.30 -38.68 -3.81
CA GLY A 59 -10.97 -38.52 -3.24
C GLY A 59 -9.89 -38.57 -4.30
N PHE A 60 -9.96 -39.55 -5.22
CA PHE A 60 -9.02 -39.70 -6.34
C PHE A 60 -9.09 -38.49 -7.28
N VAL A 61 -10.28 -38.07 -7.71
CA VAL A 61 -10.47 -36.90 -8.58
C VAL A 61 -9.98 -35.63 -7.89
N ARG A 62 -10.24 -35.46 -6.59
CA ARG A 62 -9.79 -34.29 -5.84
C ARG A 62 -8.28 -34.30 -5.57
N PHE A 63 -7.69 -35.49 -5.45
CA PHE A 63 -6.24 -35.66 -5.26
C PHE A 63 -5.46 -35.58 -6.56
N THR A 64 -6.05 -36.00 -7.69
CA THR A 64 -5.44 -35.99 -9.03
C THR A 64 -5.78 -34.74 -9.83
N ARG A 65 -6.89 -34.03 -9.53
CA ARG A 65 -7.15 -32.70 -10.10
C ARG A 65 -6.14 -31.70 -9.59
N THR A 66 -5.06 -31.64 -10.25
CA THR A 66 -3.95 -30.77 -9.99
C THR A 66 -4.15 -29.46 -10.71
N SER A 67 -4.70 -28.49 -9.99
CA SER A 67 -4.40 -27.12 -10.34
C SER A 67 -2.89 -26.91 -10.19
N ALA A 68 -2.28 -26.29 -11.15
CA ALA A 68 -0.90 -25.86 -11.31
C ALA A 68 0.17 -26.38 -10.31
N THR A 69 1.35 -26.68 -10.80
CA THR A 69 2.55 -27.19 -10.11
C THR A 69 2.81 -26.51 -8.74
N VAL A 70 2.49 -25.21 -8.62
CA VAL A 70 2.66 -24.42 -7.38
C VAL A 70 1.62 -24.76 -6.30
N ALA A 71 0.40 -25.17 -6.65
CA ALA A 71 -0.58 -25.60 -5.65
C ALA A 71 -0.19 -26.97 -5.05
N ARG A 72 0.38 -27.86 -5.85
CA ARG A 72 1.01 -29.12 -5.40
C ARG A 72 2.24 -28.84 -4.54
N TRP A 73 3.04 -27.89 -4.95
CA TRP A 73 4.22 -27.50 -4.23
C TRP A 73 3.84 -26.88 -2.87
N GLY A 74 2.90 -25.95 -2.80
CA GLY A 74 2.40 -25.38 -1.55
C GLY A 74 1.81 -26.41 -0.59
N ALA A 75 1.25 -27.53 -1.08
CA ALA A 75 0.78 -28.64 -0.25
C ALA A 75 1.89 -29.57 0.24
N ARG A 76 2.90 -29.83 -0.58
CA ARG A 76 4.07 -30.64 -0.24
C ARG A 76 5.11 -29.86 0.56
N SER A 77 5.29 -28.57 0.31
CA SER A 77 6.32 -27.75 0.95
C SER A 77 6.07 -27.52 2.44
N ARG A 78 4.83 -27.61 2.92
CA ARG A 78 4.55 -27.55 4.36
C ARG A 78 5.08 -28.73 5.15
N ARG A 79 5.46 -29.81 4.47
CA ARG A 79 6.13 -30.98 5.08
C ARG A 79 7.64 -30.96 4.86
N LYS A 80 8.16 -29.94 4.15
CA LYS A 80 9.58 -29.80 3.87
C LYS A 80 10.20 -28.83 4.85
N ALA A 81 11.43 -29.09 5.27
CA ALA A 81 12.22 -28.17 6.08
C ALA A 81 12.31 -26.79 5.40
N GLY A 82 12.34 -25.70 6.16
CA GLY A 82 12.45 -24.33 5.66
C GLY A 82 11.12 -23.62 5.37
N VAL A 83 9.97 -24.28 5.53
CA VAL A 83 8.63 -23.64 5.43
C VAL A 83 7.94 -23.72 6.78
N ALA A 84 7.24 -22.64 7.19
CA ALA A 84 6.58 -22.59 8.48
C ALA A 84 5.62 -23.75 8.70
N SER A 85 5.73 -24.39 9.85
CA SER A 85 4.81 -25.42 10.29
C SER A 85 3.47 -24.82 10.72
N THR A 86 2.44 -25.66 10.88
CA THR A 86 1.14 -25.23 11.41
C THR A 86 1.27 -24.69 12.83
N THR A 87 2.19 -25.24 13.63
CA THR A 87 2.47 -24.81 15.00
C THR A 87 3.14 -23.44 15.03
N ASP A 88 4.09 -23.17 14.13
CA ASP A 88 4.71 -21.85 14.01
C ASP A 88 3.68 -20.78 13.65
N ILE A 89 2.83 -21.07 12.65
CA ILE A 89 1.72 -20.18 12.26
C ILE A 89 0.78 -19.94 13.45
N ALA A 90 0.41 -21.00 14.18
CA ALA A 90 -0.51 -20.87 15.32
C ALA A 90 0.07 -19.99 16.43
N ARG A 91 1.38 -20.09 16.66
CA ARG A 91 2.09 -19.34 17.70
C ARG A 91 2.32 -17.89 17.32
N VAL A 92 2.74 -17.59 16.07
CA VAL A 92 3.27 -16.29 15.64
C VAL A 92 2.24 -15.46 14.92
N ALA A 93 1.54 -16.01 13.93
CA ALA A 93 0.77 -15.24 12.94
C ALA A 93 -0.71 -15.65 12.85
N SER A 94 -1.24 -16.38 13.84
CA SER A 94 -2.65 -16.78 13.86
C SER A 94 -3.55 -15.68 14.43
N THR A 95 -4.85 -15.81 14.18
CA THR A 95 -5.90 -14.98 14.81
C THR A 95 -5.77 -14.93 16.35
N ALA A 96 -5.48 -16.06 16.98
CA ALA A 96 -5.32 -16.12 18.43
C ALA A 96 -4.04 -15.40 18.90
N ALA A 97 -2.94 -15.53 18.16
CA ALA A 97 -1.70 -14.83 18.45
C ALA A 97 -1.88 -13.30 18.38
N MET A 98 -2.57 -12.79 17.34
CA MET A 98 -2.83 -11.37 17.19
C MET A 98 -3.76 -10.82 18.29
N ARG A 99 -4.83 -11.54 18.62
CA ARG A 99 -5.76 -11.13 19.68
C ARG A 99 -5.11 -11.11 21.07
N ARG A 100 -4.07 -11.91 21.30
CA ARG A 100 -3.27 -11.83 22.54
C ARG A 100 -2.49 -10.53 22.66
N LYS A 101 -2.04 -9.96 21.54
CA LYS A 101 -1.35 -8.67 21.48
C LYS A 101 -2.29 -7.46 21.68
N ALA A 102 -3.61 -7.64 21.63
CA ALA A 102 -4.60 -6.56 21.66
C ALA A 102 -4.34 -5.51 22.77
N PRO A 103 -4.07 -5.87 24.04
CA PRO A 103 -3.84 -4.87 25.09
C PRO A 103 -2.59 -4.01 24.88
N VAL A 104 -1.59 -4.54 24.15
CA VAL A 104 -0.33 -3.85 23.87
C VAL A 104 -0.51 -2.92 22.68
N VAL A 105 -1.09 -3.43 21.59
CA VAL A 105 -1.21 -2.67 20.33
C VAL A 105 -2.34 -1.64 20.37
N ARG A 106 -3.33 -1.84 21.25
CA ARG A 106 -4.47 -0.94 21.45
C ARG A 106 -4.83 -0.83 22.94
N PRO A 107 -4.37 0.21 23.63
CA PRO A 107 -4.63 0.42 25.06
C PRO A 107 -6.12 0.40 25.42
N SER A 108 -7.01 0.92 24.54
CA SER A 108 -8.47 0.90 24.75
C SER A 108 -9.04 -0.52 24.90
N LEU A 109 -8.35 -1.52 24.39
CA LEU A 109 -8.75 -2.93 24.48
C LEU A 109 -8.14 -3.65 25.69
N GLY A 110 -7.36 -2.94 26.52
CA GLY A 110 -6.66 -3.50 27.69
C GLY A 110 -7.62 -4.05 28.75
N ALA A 111 -8.71 -3.34 29.01
CA ALA A 111 -9.73 -3.72 29.99
C ALA A 111 -10.58 -4.95 29.59
N LEU A 112 -10.51 -5.38 28.33
CA LEU A 112 -11.30 -6.51 27.85
C LEU A 112 -10.83 -7.84 28.49
N THR A 113 -11.79 -8.65 28.92
CA THR A 113 -11.53 -10.01 29.39
C THR A 113 -11.02 -10.92 28.25
N ARG A 114 -10.43 -12.07 28.60
CA ARG A 114 -9.95 -13.05 27.60
C ARG A 114 -11.06 -13.50 26.64
N TRP A 115 -12.29 -13.65 27.14
CA TRP A 115 -13.46 -14.05 26.34
C TRP A 115 -13.91 -12.93 25.37
N GLN A 116 -13.93 -11.69 25.82
CA GLN A 116 -14.24 -10.54 24.98
C GLN A 116 -13.17 -10.38 23.89
N ARG A 117 -11.88 -10.48 24.24
CA ARG A 117 -10.79 -10.45 23.26
C ARG A 117 -10.88 -11.57 22.23
N ALA A 118 -11.32 -12.78 22.63
CA ALA A 118 -11.50 -13.90 21.70
C ALA A 118 -12.61 -13.65 20.65
N ARG A 119 -13.53 -12.72 20.91
CA ARG A 119 -14.60 -12.31 19.98
C ARG A 119 -14.27 -11.10 19.14
N LEU A 120 -13.18 -10.37 19.44
CA LEU A 120 -12.79 -9.21 18.65
C LEU A 120 -12.61 -9.56 17.16
N PRO A 121 -13.02 -8.69 16.24
CA PRO A 121 -12.57 -8.77 14.85
C PRO A 121 -11.03 -8.73 14.81
N THR A 122 -10.40 -9.68 14.16
CA THR A 122 -8.91 -9.71 14.13
C THR A 122 -8.34 -8.49 13.41
N THR A 123 -9.08 -7.91 12.49
CA THR A 123 -8.75 -6.67 11.77
C THR A 123 -8.66 -5.44 12.69
N ALA A 124 -9.21 -5.52 13.90
CA ALA A 124 -9.05 -4.47 14.91
C ALA A 124 -7.60 -4.35 15.44
N VAL A 125 -6.82 -5.41 15.33
CA VAL A 125 -5.47 -5.53 15.92
C VAL A 125 -4.41 -6.10 14.98
N ALA A 126 -4.80 -6.46 13.73
CA ALA A 126 -3.89 -7.11 12.79
C ALA A 126 -4.32 -6.91 11.32
N ILE A 127 -3.34 -6.97 10.43
CA ILE A 127 -3.46 -6.85 8.98
C ILE A 127 -3.52 -8.26 8.38
N PRO A 128 -4.48 -8.56 7.47
CA PRO A 128 -4.56 -9.84 6.79
C PRO A 128 -3.50 -9.96 5.70
N LEU A 129 -2.56 -10.88 5.81
CA LEU A 129 -1.53 -11.10 4.81
C LEU A 129 -1.97 -12.12 3.74
N CYS A 130 -2.30 -13.33 4.15
CA CYS A 130 -2.75 -14.40 3.24
C CYS A 130 -3.50 -15.51 3.98
N ARG A 131 -3.92 -16.52 3.22
CA ARG A 131 -4.50 -17.77 3.74
C ARG A 131 -3.65 -18.96 3.33
N VAL A 132 -3.42 -19.86 4.27
CA VAL A 132 -2.71 -21.12 4.08
C VAL A 132 -3.62 -22.26 4.50
N GLY A 133 -4.36 -22.82 3.55
CA GLY A 133 -5.46 -23.75 3.84
C GLY A 133 -6.59 -23.04 4.58
N ALA A 134 -6.95 -23.52 5.77
CA ALA A 134 -7.96 -22.89 6.63
C ALA A 134 -7.39 -21.76 7.49
N LEU A 135 -6.07 -21.69 7.65
CA LEU A 135 -5.42 -20.70 8.51
C LEU A 135 -5.28 -19.37 7.77
N ARG A 136 -5.58 -18.28 8.46
CA ARG A 136 -5.25 -16.91 8.04
C ARG A 136 -3.94 -16.53 8.69
N ILE A 137 -3.08 -15.89 7.91
CA ILE A 137 -1.80 -15.34 8.34
C ILE A 137 -1.99 -13.84 8.51
N TRP A 138 -1.53 -13.32 9.63
CA TRP A 138 -1.70 -11.94 10.03
C TRP A 138 -0.36 -11.33 10.43
N ALA A 139 -0.20 -10.02 10.20
CA ALA A 139 0.78 -9.17 10.86
C ALA A 139 0.09 -8.32 11.93
N SER A 140 0.81 -7.90 12.95
CA SER A 140 0.29 -6.92 13.92
C SER A 140 0.09 -5.57 13.26
N ILE A 141 -0.84 -4.74 13.77
CA ILE A 141 -0.97 -3.33 13.32
C ILE A 141 0.24 -2.47 13.69
N GLU A 142 1.14 -2.94 14.54
CA GLU A 142 2.42 -2.29 14.82
C GLU A 142 3.49 -2.64 13.79
N ASP A 143 3.30 -3.72 13.05
CA ASP A 143 4.28 -4.18 12.07
C ASP A 143 4.17 -3.33 10.80
N VAL A 144 5.34 -2.96 10.26
CA VAL A 144 5.44 -2.45 8.90
C VAL A 144 5.27 -3.62 7.94
N VAL A 145 4.35 -3.49 6.99
CA VAL A 145 4.12 -4.50 5.96
C VAL A 145 4.57 -3.96 4.61
N VAL A 146 5.49 -4.66 3.97
CA VAL A 146 6.00 -4.28 2.65
C VAL A 146 5.60 -5.32 1.63
N ALA A 147 4.99 -4.88 0.52
CA ALA A 147 4.54 -5.74 -0.56
C ALA A 147 5.34 -5.47 -1.84
N PHE A 148 5.90 -6.52 -2.44
CA PHE A 148 6.60 -6.45 -3.72
C PHE A 148 5.87 -7.28 -4.78
N GLY A 149 5.88 -6.80 -6.02
CA GLY A 149 5.36 -7.58 -7.15
C GLY A 149 5.16 -6.74 -8.40
N GLY A 150 5.31 -7.36 -9.55
CA GLY A 150 5.17 -6.71 -10.84
C GLY A 150 3.79 -6.11 -11.09
N PRO A 151 3.61 -5.39 -12.20
CA PRO A 151 2.32 -4.86 -12.62
C PRO A 151 1.27 -5.98 -12.75
N ARG A 152 0.02 -5.69 -12.38
CA ARG A 152 -1.12 -6.63 -12.43
C ARG A 152 -0.97 -7.92 -11.61
N ALA A 153 0.00 -7.98 -10.68
CA ALA A 153 0.19 -9.13 -9.77
C ALA A 153 -0.89 -9.23 -8.69
N GLY A 154 -1.64 -8.14 -8.43
CA GLY A 154 -2.76 -8.12 -7.49
C GLY A 154 -2.49 -7.34 -6.19
N LYS A 155 -1.40 -6.56 -6.11
CA LYS A 155 -1.07 -5.72 -4.96
C LYS A 155 -2.23 -4.79 -4.57
N THR A 156 -2.71 -3.99 -5.52
CA THR A 156 -3.80 -3.02 -5.33
C THR A 156 -5.08 -3.70 -4.81
N GLY A 157 -5.45 -4.87 -5.35
CA GLY A 157 -6.63 -5.60 -4.88
C GLY A 157 -6.50 -6.18 -3.47
N TRP A 158 -5.28 -6.52 -3.03
CA TRP A 158 -5.00 -6.91 -1.66
C TRP A 158 -5.00 -5.69 -0.73
N LEU A 159 -4.34 -4.60 -1.13
CA LEU A 159 -4.26 -3.36 -0.38
C LEU A 159 -5.66 -2.75 -0.17
N ALA A 160 -6.51 -2.73 -1.20
CA ALA A 160 -7.90 -2.30 -1.08
C ALA A 160 -8.66 -3.09 0.01
N GLY A 161 -8.45 -4.41 0.08
CA GLY A 161 -9.03 -5.23 1.15
C GLY A 161 -8.54 -4.83 2.54
N THR A 162 -7.27 -4.44 2.66
CA THR A 162 -6.66 -3.98 3.91
C THR A 162 -7.19 -2.60 4.32
N ILE A 163 -7.36 -1.68 3.37
CA ILE A 163 -7.97 -0.36 3.57
C ILE A 163 -9.40 -0.49 4.11
N ILE A 164 -10.24 -1.33 3.47
CA ILE A 164 -11.63 -1.55 3.91
C ILE A 164 -11.67 -2.08 5.35
N ASP A 165 -10.76 -2.98 5.70
CA ASP A 165 -10.71 -3.63 7.01
C ASP A 165 -10.02 -2.78 8.10
N ALA A 166 -9.46 -1.62 7.78
CA ALA A 166 -8.76 -0.75 8.73
C ALA A 166 -9.72 -0.24 9.81
N SER A 167 -9.29 -0.37 11.08
CA SER A 167 -10.12 -0.02 12.24
C SER A 167 -10.16 1.47 12.58
N GLY A 168 -9.14 2.21 12.15
CA GLY A 168 -8.98 3.65 12.37
C GLY A 168 -8.99 4.46 11.08
N ALA A 169 -8.38 5.62 11.14
CA ALA A 169 -8.17 6.49 10.00
C ALA A 169 -7.27 5.86 8.93
N VAL A 170 -7.41 6.29 7.69
CA VAL A 170 -6.58 5.79 6.57
C VAL A 170 -6.10 6.96 5.71
N LEU A 171 -4.80 6.99 5.43
CA LEU A 171 -4.24 7.69 4.29
C LEU A 171 -3.91 6.65 3.23
N SER A 172 -4.38 6.88 2.01
CA SER A 172 -4.09 5.99 0.87
C SER A 172 -3.50 6.78 -0.29
N THR A 173 -2.31 6.39 -0.76
CA THR A 173 -1.74 6.92 -2.00
C THR A 173 -2.07 6.00 -3.17
N SER A 174 -2.27 6.55 -4.37
CA SER A 174 -2.45 5.75 -5.58
C SER A 174 -2.14 6.54 -6.85
N THR A 175 -1.56 5.85 -7.86
CA THR A 175 -1.40 6.39 -9.21
C THR A 175 -2.66 6.27 -10.05
N ARG A 176 -3.71 5.62 -9.54
CA ARG A 176 -4.95 5.29 -10.24
C ARG A 176 -6.15 5.46 -9.31
N LEU A 177 -7.32 5.57 -9.90
CA LEU A 177 -8.59 5.64 -9.16
C LEU A 177 -9.04 4.31 -8.55
N ASP A 178 -8.41 3.18 -8.94
CA ASP A 178 -8.84 1.83 -8.56
C ASP A 178 -9.03 1.65 -7.05
N LEU A 179 -8.10 2.18 -6.22
CA LEU A 179 -8.21 2.09 -4.75
C LEU A 179 -9.39 2.91 -4.23
N HIS A 180 -9.56 4.13 -4.72
CA HIS A 180 -10.68 4.99 -4.35
C HIS A 180 -12.01 4.33 -4.74
N GLU A 181 -12.17 3.91 -6.00
CA GLU A 181 -13.40 3.28 -6.50
C GLU A 181 -13.79 2.01 -5.74
N LEU A 182 -12.81 1.20 -5.35
CA LEU A 182 -13.05 -0.05 -4.63
C LEU A 182 -13.35 0.14 -3.14
N THR A 183 -12.95 1.25 -2.55
CA THR A 183 -12.90 1.35 -1.07
C THR A 183 -13.65 2.55 -0.51
N ALA A 184 -13.79 3.66 -1.23
CA ALA A 184 -14.32 4.91 -0.71
C ALA A 184 -15.74 4.77 -0.13
N ALA A 185 -16.68 4.16 -0.88
CA ALA A 185 -18.04 3.98 -0.43
C ALA A 185 -18.15 3.09 0.82
N LEU A 186 -17.33 2.01 0.91
CA LEU A 186 -17.29 1.16 2.09
C LEU A 186 -16.58 1.83 3.28
N ARG A 187 -15.63 2.74 3.01
CA ARG A 187 -15.01 3.56 4.06
C ARG A 187 -15.94 4.64 4.59
N ALA A 188 -16.86 5.14 3.76
CA ALA A 188 -17.88 6.11 4.15
C ALA A 188 -19.02 5.50 4.97
N GLU A 189 -19.13 4.18 5.05
CA GLU A 189 -20.15 3.51 5.86
C GLU A 189 -20.07 3.96 7.34
N GLY A 190 -21.23 4.22 7.94
CA GLY A 190 -21.32 4.73 9.31
C GLY A 190 -21.00 6.21 9.46
N GLY A 191 -21.07 7.00 8.36
CA GLY A 191 -20.91 8.44 8.38
C GLY A 191 -19.45 8.92 8.49
N ARG A 192 -18.49 8.05 8.22
CA ARG A 192 -17.07 8.43 8.23
C ARG A 192 -16.73 9.28 7.01
N PRO A 193 -16.05 10.42 7.18
CA PRO A 193 -15.70 11.28 6.05
C PRO A 193 -14.66 10.61 5.15
N VAL A 194 -14.79 10.91 3.85
CA VAL A 194 -13.87 10.48 2.81
C VAL A 194 -13.44 11.71 2.03
N TRP A 195 -12.15 11.98 2.03
CA TRP A 195 -11.55 13.09 1.34
C TRP A 195 -10.67 12.64 0.20
N VAL A 196 -10.58 13.50 -0.80
CA VAL A 196 -9.73 13.32 -1.97
C VAL A 196 -8.81 14.52 -2.10
N PHE A 197 -7.53 14.26 -2.27
CA PHE A 197 -6.53 15.26 -2.65
C PHE A 197 -5.91 14.80 -3.97
N ASN A 198 -6.25 15.49 -5.06
CA ASN A 198 -5.94 15.10 -6.44
C ASN A 198 -5.25 16.22 -7.23
N PRO A 199 -4.01 16.60 -6.87
CA PRO A 199 -3.29 17.66 -7.56
C PRO A 199 -2.94 17.33 -9.01
N ALA A 200 -3.08 16.06 -9.41
CA ALA A 200 -2.83 15.59 -10.77
C ALA A 200 -4.07 15.64 -11.68
N GLY A 201 -5.26 15.96 -11.14
CA GLY A 201 -6.51 15.96 -11.91
C GLY A 201 -6.88 14.60 -12.48
N LEU A 202 -6.52 13.50 -11.79
CA LEU A 202 -6.80 12.15 -12.26
C LEU A 202 -8.29 11.90 -12.43
N GLY A 203 -8.67 11.43 -13.63
CA GLY A 203 -10.04 11.06 -13.94
C GLY A 203 -11.06 12.19 -13.85
N GLY A 204 -10.63 13.44 -13.84
CA GLY A 204 -11.53 14.59 -13.66
C GLY A 204 -12.14 14.69 -12.26
N LEU A 205 -11.60 13.98 -11.27
CA LEU A 205 -12.05 14.03 -9.90
C LEU A 205 -11.39 15.22 -9.19
N ASP A 206 -12.20 16.16 -8.71
CA ASP A 206 -11.71 17.33 -7.98
C ASP A 206 -11.22 16.96 -6.58
N SER A 207 -10.28 17.76 -6.05
CA SER A 207 -9.91 17.68 -4.63
C SER A 207 -11.07 18.15 -3.77
N THR A 208 -11.41 17.39 -2.74
CA THR A 208 -12.44 17.76 -1.75
C THR A 208 -11.87 18.49 -0.55
N VAL A 209 -10.55 18.51 -0.44
CA VAL A 209 -9.79 19.23 0.59
C VAL A 209 -8.61 19.94 -0.05
N THR A 210 -8.12 20.97 0.65
CA THR A 210 -6.94 21.72 0.22
C THR A 210 -5.82 21.58 1.24
N PHE A 211 -4.58 21.72 0.77
CA PHE A 211 -3.40 21.69 1.61
C PHE A 211 -2.38 22.73 1.16
N ASP A 212 -2.21 23.78 1.94
CA ASP A 212 -1.16 24.77 1.70
C ASP A 212 0.18 24.26 2.26
N PRO A 213 1.23 24.12 1.43
CA PRO A 213 2.55 23.71 1.90
C PRO A 213 3.19 24.63 2.93
N LEU A 214 2.74 25.89 3.02
CA LEU A 214 3.19 26.84 4.05
C LEU A 214 2.56 26.59 5.42
N SER A 215 1.48 25.81 5.49
CA SER A 215 0.78 25.52 6.75
C SER A 215 1.73 24.96 7.80
N GLY A 216 1.81 25.64 8.95
CA GLY A 216 2.66 25.28 10.08
C GLY A 216 4.13 25.69 9.95
N CYS A 217 4.60 26.15 8.78
CA CYS A 217 6.00 26.51 8.55
C CYS A 217 6.43 27.82 9.26
N ALA A 218 5.53 28.53 9.93
CA ALA A 218 5.91 29.56 10.89
C ALA A 218 6.73 29.01 12.07
N ASP A 219 6.59 27.69 12.36
CA ASP A 219 7.54 26.94 13.18
C ASP A 219 8.71 26.47 12.29
N PRO A 220 9.97 26.84 12.64
CA PRO A 220 11.13 26.47 11.84
C PRO A 220 11.33 24.96 11.70
N VAL A 221 11.00 24.19 12.74
CA VAL A 221 11.14 22.71 12.70
C VAL A 221 10.20 22.14 11.65
N THR A 222 8.95 22.58 11.62
CA THR A 222 7.97 22.19 10.61
C THR A 222 8.41 22.58 9.20
N ALA A 223 9.08 23.72 9.03
CA ALA A 223 9.59 24.14 7.74
C ALA A 223 10.74 23.24 7.24
N VAL A 224 11.64 22.83 8.15
CA VAL A 224 12.71 21.85 7.82
C VAL A 224 12.09 20.52 7.41
N GLU A 225 11.19 19.98 8.19
CA GLU A 225 10.48 18.73 7.90
C GLU A 225 9.71 18.79 6.56
N ARG A 226 9.12 19.93 6.25
CA ARG A 226 8.41 20.17 4.98
C ARG A 226 9.36 20.14 3.79
N ALA A 227 10.53 20.79 3.94
CA ALA A 227 11.56 20.77 2.89
C ALA A 227 12.11 19.36 2.64
N GLU A 228 12.28 18.55 3.71
CA GLU A 228 12.68 17.14 3.61
C GLU A 228 11.64 16.29 2.88
N ASP A 229 10.36 16.54 3.09
CA ASP A 229 9.29 15.84 2.38
C ASP A 229 9.21 16.21 0.89
N MET A 230 9.54 17.45 0.57
CA MET A 230 9.49 17.96 -0.80
C MET A 230 10.73 17.62 -1.61
N ILE A 231 11.88 17.48 -0.94
CA ILE A 231 13.18 17.11 -1.55
C ILE A 231 13.69 15.88 -0.80
N PRO A 232 13.36 14.65 -1.25
CA PRO A 232 13.84 13.42 -0.60
C PRO A 232 15.35 13.32 -0.67
N ALA A 233 15.96 12.62 0.30
CA ALA A 233 17.39 12.37 0.31
C ALA A 233 17.78 11.48 -0.88
N ALA A 234 18.84 11.85 -1.59
CA ALA A 234 19.44 11.07 -2.67
C ALA A 234 20.68 10.31 -2.19
N ASP A 235 21.27 9.52 -3.07
CA ASP A 235 22.57 8.87 -2.82
C ASP A 235 23.70 9.57 -3.58
N GLY A 236 24.93 9.48 -3.03
CA GLY A 236 26.12 9.96 -3.68
C GLY A 236 26.27 11.49 -3.73
N ASP A 237 26.85 12.02 -4.80
CA ASP A 237 27.17 13.46 -4.94
C ASP A 237 25.92 14.34 -5.01
N ALA A 238 24.79 13.81 -5.47
CA ALA A 238 23.51 14.53 -5.52
C ALA A 238 23.03 14.92 -4.12
N GLU A 239 23.23 14.08 -3.10
CA GLU A 239 22.81 14.35 -1.72
C GLU A 239 23.43 15.64 -1.16
N ARG A 240 24.65 15.97 -1.56
CA ARG A 240 25.28 17.22 -1.14
C ARG A 240 24.49 18.45 -1.58
N TRP A 241 23.97 18.44 -2.81
CA TRP A 241 23.17 19.55 -3.35
C TRP A 241 21.75 19.54 -2.81
N ASP A 242 21.17 18.36 -2.66
CA ASP A 242 19.83 18.21 -2.11
C ASP A 242 19.78 18.59 -0.63
N ALA A 243 20.82 18.30 0.16
CA ALA A 243 20.93 18.77 1.54
C ALA A 243 21.01 20.30 1.63
N GLN A 244 21.75 20.95 0.74
CA GLN A 244 21.79 22.41 0.65
C GLN A 244 20.42 22.97 0.20
N ALA A 245 19.81 22.34 -0.78
CA ALA A 245 18.48 22.73 -1.27
C ALA A 245 17.41 22.63 -0.20
N ARG A 246 17.37 21.53 0.58
CA ARG A 246 16.47 21.38 1.73
C ARG A 246 16.66 22.47 2.76
N ARG A 247 17.93 22.77 3.11
CA ARG A 247 18.25 23.82 4.07
C ARG A 247 17.76 25.20 3.62
N VAL A 248 17.97 25.55 2.35
CA VAL A 248 17.53 26.83 1.78
C VAL A 248 16.01 26.86 1.65
N LEU A 249 15.40 25.80 1.10
CA LEU A 249 13.94 25.72 0.95
C LEU A 249 13.23 25.86 2.31
N ALA A 250 13.74 25.21 3.35
CA ALA A 250 13.18 25.32 4.70
C ALA A 250 13.12 26.78 5.18
N VAL A 251 14.21 27.53 5.01
CA VAL A 251 14.27 28.94 5.41
C VAL A 251 13.33 29.81 4.58
N LEU A 252 13.19 29.55 3.29
CA LEU A 252 12.28 30.30 2.42
C LEU A 252 10.80 29.98 2.72
N LEU A 253 10.46 28.71 2.99
CA LEU A 253 9.13 28.30 3.45
C LEU A 253 8.79 28.97 4.79
N HIS A 254 9.75 29.00 5.74
CA HIS A 254 9.59 29.66 7.01
C HIS A 254 9.35 31.17 6.84
N ALA A 255 10.15 31.84 6.01
CA ALA A 255 10.00 33.26 5.71
C ALA A 255 8.60 33.56 5.12
N ALA A 256 8.16 32.78 4.12
CA ALA A 256 6.85 32.95 3.51
C ALA A 256 5.72 32.71 4.52
N ALA A 257 5.81 31.69 5.36
CA ALA A 257 4.83 31.42 6.40
C ALA A 257 4.74 32.53 7.47
N LEU A 258 5.87 33.17 7.81
CA LEU A 258 5.88 34.35 8.70
C LEU A 258 5.17 35.55 8.07
N LEU A 259 5.32 35.75 6.76
CA LEU A 259 4.57 36.78 6.03
C LEU A 259 3.08 36.44 5.98
N GLN A 260 2.74 35.19 5.65
CA GLN A 260 1.36 34.70 5.61
C GLN A 260 0.65 34.88 6.97
N THR A 261 1.35 34.64 8.07
CA THR A 261 0.80 34.86 9.41
C THR A 261 0.52 36.35 9.70
N ALA A 262 1.34 37.24 9.14
CA ALA A 262 1.18 38.67 9.32
C ALA A 262 0.16 39.29 8.34
N ALA A 263 0.04 38.77 7.14
CA ALA A 263 -0.88 39.20 6.09
C ALA A 263 -1.32 37.95 5.28
N PRO A 264 -2.43 37.30 5.67
CA PRO A 264 -2.87 36.05 5.06
C PRO A 264 -3.17 36.16 3.56
N ASP A 265 -3.65 37.32 3.14
CA ASP A 265 -4.06 37.53 1.76
C ASP A 265 -2.84 37.74 0.84
N GLY A 266 -2.73 36.92 -0.19
CA GLY A 266 -1.73 37.08 -1.26
C GLY A 266 -0.41 36.34 -1.05
N VAL A 267 -0.16 35.69 0.10
CA VAL A 267 1.05 34.89 0.33
C VAL A 267 0.76 33.40 0.10
N SER A 268 1.48 32.80 -0.85
CA SER A 268 1.38 31.39 -1.16
C SER A 268 2.76 30.82 -1.48
N ALA A 269 2.85 29.51 -1.71
CA ALA A 269 4.10 28.87 -2.14
C ALA A 269 4.65 29.40 -3.48
N ALA A 270 3.85 30.12 -4.28
CA ALA A 270 4.32 30.79 -5.48
C ALA A 270 5.36 31.87 -5.16
N LEU A 271 5.20 32.58 -4.04
CA LEU A 271 6.18 33.56 -3.58
C LEU A 271 7.55 32.92 -3.31
N VAL A 272 7.57 31.72 -2.77
CA VAL A 272 8.83 30.94 -2.57
C VAL A 272 9.50 30.64 -3.90
N ALA A 273 8.71 30.28 -4.93
CA ALA A 273 9.24 30.02 -6.26
C ALA A 273 9.83 31.31 -6.91
N GLU A 274 9.20 32.45 -6.72
CA GLU A 274 9.70 33.76 -7.16
C GLU A 274 11.05 34.09 -6.47
N TRP A 275 11.14 33.89 -5.17
CA TRP A 275 12.40 34.12 -4.42
C TRP A 275 13.53 33.17 -4.82
N VAL A 276 13.20 31.93 -5.17
CA VAL A 276 14.19 30.94 -5.68
C VAL A 276 14.63 31.31 -7.08
N ALA A 277 13.74 31.87 -7.92
CA ALA A 277 14.07 32.28 -9.30
C ALA A 277 14.99 33.50 -9.34
N ASP A 278 14.76 34.49 -8.48
CA ASP A 278 15.60 35.69 -8.35
C ASP A 278 15.90 36.03 -6.86
N PRO A 279 16.85 35.31 -6.24
CA PRO A 279 17.16 35.51 -4.81
C PRO A 279 17.70 36.89 -4.48
N VAL A 280 18.37 37.55 -5.43
CA VAL A 280 18.96 38.89 -5.22
C VAL A 280 17.85 39.96 -5.17
N ALA A 281 16.90 39.89 -6.08
CA ALA A 281 15.75 40.79 -6.04
C ALA A 281 14.87 40.55 -4.79
N ALA A 282 14.76 39.32 -4.34
CA ALA A 282 13.98 38.91 -3.18
C ALA A 282 14.65 39.25 -1.82
N GLU A 283 15.93 39.64 -1.77
CA GLU A 283 16.69 39.81 -0.53
C GLU A 283 15.97 40.65 0.51
N ARG A 284 15.52 41.84 0.10
CA ARG A 284 14.86 42.80 1.02
C ARG A 284 13.63 42.20 1.69
N GLU A 285 12.83 41.49 0.93
CA GLU A 285 11.58 40.90 1.38
C GLU A 285 11.84 39.70 2.30
N VAL A 286 12.70 38.78 1.89
CA VAL A 286 13.11 37.60 2.68
C VAL A 286 13.72 38.03 4.01
N MET A 287 14.65 39.02 4.01
CA MET A 287 15.26 39.53 5.24
C MET A 287 14.24 40.24 6.13
N ALA A 288 13.26 40.94 5.55
CA ALA A 288 12.18 41.57 6.32
C ALA A 288 11.26 40.52 6.98
N ALA A 289 10.96 39.44 6.30
CA ALA A 289 10.19 38.32 6.86
C ALA A 289 10.94 37.65 8.02
N LEU A 290 12.22 37.32 7.81
CA LEU A 290 13.04 36.59 8.77
C LEU A 290 13.40 37.41 10.04
N ARG A 291 13.23 38.74 10.03
CA ARG A 291 13.30 39.54 11.30
C ARG A 291 12.25 39.11 12.32
N ARG A 292 11.20 38.41 11.90
CA ARG A 292 10.17 37.85 12.80
C ARG A 292 10.51 36.43 13.27
N SER A 293 11.54 35.83 12.73
CA SER A 293 12.00 34.49 13.13
C SER A 293 12.56 34.52 14.55
N PRO A 294 12.23 33.52 15.39
CA PRO A 294 12.81 33.41 16.73
C PRO A 294 14.31 33.09 16.72
N ASP A 295 14.85 32.55 15.63
CA ASP A 295 16.26 32.18 15.50
C ASP A 295 16.94 33.02 14.40
N PRO A 296 17.95 33.84 14.75
CA PRO A 296 18.70 34.62 13.79
C PRO A 296 19.52 33.78 12.79
N ALA A 297 19.76 32.51 13.09
CA ALA A 297 20.46 31.60 12.17
C ALA A 297 19.77 31.46 10.82
N HIS A 298 18.44 31.56 10.78
CA HIS A 298 17.66 31.53 9.53
C HIS A 298 18.02 32.69 8.60
N THR A 299 18.21 33.88 9.16
CA THR A 299 18.66 35.07 8.40
C THR A 299 20.04 34.86 7.80
N GLU A 300 20.94 34.20 8.53
CA GLU A 300 22.30 33.93 8.04
C GLU A 300 22.29 32.89 6.90
N VAL A 301 21.47 31.85 7.01
CA VAL A 301 21.30 30.85 5.93
C VAL A 301 20.79 31.52 4.65
N ALA A 302 19.76 32.36 4.77
CA ALA A 302 19.22 33.10 3.62
C ALA A 302 20.27 34.02 3.01
N ARG A 303 21.00 34.79 3.84
CA ARG A 303 22.07 35.67 3.38
C ARG A 303 23.18 34.90 2.66
N GLN A 304 23.61 33.77 3.24
CA GLN A 304 24.61 32.90 2.63
C GLN A 304 24.17 32.40 1.24
N PHE A 305 22.92 32.00 1.10
CA PHE A 305 22.37 31.56 -0.19
C PHE A 305 22.34 32.71 -1.21
N ILE A 306 21.85 33.88 -0.82
CA ILE A 306 21.70 35.03 -1.71
C ILE A 306 23.06 35.54 -2.20
N HIS A 307 24.07 35.63 -1.31
CA HIS A 307 25.38 36.15 -1.61
C HIS A 307 26.44 35.11 -1.99
N THR A 308 26.06 33.83 -2.12
CA THR A 308 26.97 32.81 -2.63
C THR A 308 27.31 33.07 -4.11
N ASN A 309 28.38 32.47 -4.61
CA ASN A 309 28.73 32.59 -6.02
C ASN A 309 27.66 32.01 -6.93
N ASP A 310 27.52 32.57 -8.13
CA ASP A 310 26.46 32.23 -9.09
C ASP A 310 26.37 30.74 -9.42
N ARG A 311 27.51 30.07 -9.57
CA ARG A 311 27.54 28.64 -9.88
C ARG A 311 26.94 27.80 -8.77
N THR A 312 27.30 28.07 -7.51
CA THR A 312 26.75 27.37 -6.35
C THR A 312 25.27 27.68 -6.18
N ARG A 313 24.89 28.96 -6.32
CA ARG A 313 23.49 29.39 -6.24
C ARG A 313 22.62 28.69 -7.28
N THR A 314 23.08 28.66 -8.54
CA THR A 314 22.38 27.96 -9.64
C THR A 314 22.23 26.46 -9.35
N SER A 315 23.25 25.80 -8.77
CA SER A 315 23.15 24.39 -8.41
C SER A 315 22.10 24.15 -7.32
N ILE A 316 22.05 24.99 -6.28
CA ILE A 316 21.04 24.91 -5.22
C ILE A 316 19.64 25.18 -5.78
N THR A 317 19.49 26.24 -6.60
CA THR A 317 18.22 26.55 -7.26
C THR A 317 17.73 25.39 -8.13
N ALA A 318 18.63 24.77 -8.90
CA ALA A 318 18.29 23.62 -9.75
C ALA A 318 17.80 22.41 -8.95
N SER A 319 18.29 22.20 -7.71
CA SER A 319 17.78 21.17 -6.81
C SER A 319 16.43 21.55 -6.13
N ILE A 320 16.16 22.86 -5.93
CA ILE A 320 14.89 23.31 -5.33
C ILE A 320 13.74 23.32 -6.34
N MET A 321 13.99 23.77 -7.58
CA MET A 321 12.94 23.99 -8.59
C MET A 321 12.03 22.77 -8.84
N PRO A 322 12.53 21.52 -8.88
CA PRO A 322 11.67 20.35 -8.98
C PRO A 322 10.64 20.23 -7.84
N ALA A 323 10.99 20.65 -6.62
CA ALA A 323 10.09 20.63 -5.47
C ALA A 323 8.92 21.62 -5.61
N LEU A 324 9.08 22.66 -6.42
CA LEU A 324 8.08 23.69 -6.68
C LEU A 324 7.41 23.56 -8.06
N ALA A 325 7.79 22.55 -8.86
CA ALA A 325 7.30 22.38 -10.24
C ALA A 325 5.78 22.16 -10.33
N TRP A 326 5.12 21.71 -9.28
CA TRP A 326 3.67 21.56 -9.21
C TRP A 326 2.91 22.88 -9.38
N LEU A 327 3.54 24.03 -9.10
CA LEU A 327 2.97 25.37 -9.32
C LEU A 327 2.61 25.65 -10.78
N THR A 328 3.19 24.92 -11.73
CA THR A 328 2.85 25.02 -13.16
C THR A 328 1.55 24.28 -13.54
N SER A 329 0.99 23.50 -12.60
CA SER A 329 -0.21 22.68 -12.82
C SER A 329 -1.45 23.33 -12.19
N PRO A 330 -2.44 23.82 -12.99
CA PRO A 330 -3.64 24.44 -12.44
C PRO A 330 -4.39 23.58 -11.42
N PRO A 331 -4.59 22.26 -11.63
CA PRO A 331 -5.22 21.42 -10.62
C PRO A 331 -4.42 21.32 -9.31
N ALA A 332 -3.08 21.37 -9.38
CA ALA A 332 -2.25 21.34 -8.18
C ALA A 332 -2.35 22.66 -7.41
N VAL A 333 -2.32 23.79 -8.10
CA VAL A 333 -2.51 25.12 -7.47
C VAL A 333 -3.91 25.21 -6.84
N ALA A 334 -4.96 24.76 -7.53
CA ALA A 334 -6.31 24.73 -6.97
C ALA A 334 -6.43 23.84 -5.73
N ALA A 335 -5.63 22.77 -5.64
CA ALA A 335 -5.59 21.91 -4.45
C ALA A 335 -4.84 22.52 -3.26
N THR A 336 -4.13 23.66 -3.45
CA THR A 336 -3.43 24.35 -2.35
C THR A 336 -4.12 25.61 -1.85
N THR A 337 -5.12 26.11 -2.58
CA THR A 337 -5.77 27.40 -2.29
C THR A 337 -7.28 27.26 -2.21
N GLY A 338 -7.89 28.06 -1.34
CA GLY A 338 -9.35 28.06 -1.16
C GLY A 338 -9.87 26.74 -0.54
N GLY A 339 -11.15 26.49 -0.65
CA GLY A 339 -11.78 25.24 -0.24
C GLY A 339 -11.75 24.95 1.26
N HIS A 340 -11.78 23.66 1.60
CA HIS A 340 -11.76 23.16 2.98
C HIS A 340 -10.33 22.69 3.34
N PRO A 341 -9.63 23.38 4.25
CA PRO A 341 -8.29 22.98 4.66
C PRO A 341 -8.32 21.57 5.29
N PHE A 342 -7.34 20.74 4.95
CA PHE A 342 -7.24 19.39 5.49
C PHE A 342 -6.80 19.41 6.95
N ASP A 343 -7.58 18.78 7.82
CA ASP A 343 -7.29 18.66 9.26
C ASP A 343 -6.98 17.21 9.65
N VAL A 344 -5.79 16.99 10.21
CA VAL A 344 -5.33 15.69 10.69
C VAL A 344 -6.08 15.25 11.94
N ALA A 345 -6.43 16.16 12.83
CA ALA A 345 -7.18 15.85 14.04
C ALA A 345 -8.60 15.36 13.68
N GLU A 346 -9.23 15.99 12.70
CA GLU A 346 -10.52 15.53 12.15
C GLU A 346 -10.39 14.15 11.52
N LEU A 347 -9.36 13.91 10.68
CA LEU A 347 -9.09 12.60 10.10
C LEU A 347 -9.04 11.50 11.16
N LEU A 348 -8.31 11.73 12.25
CA LEU A 348 -8.10 10.74 13.31
C LEU A 348 -9.36 10.50 14.14
N THR A 349 -10.02 11.58 14.57
CA THR A 349 -11.19 11.52 15.47
C THR A 349 -12.40 10.89 14.79
N THR A 350 -12.64 11.23 13.52
CA THR A 350 -13.74 10.67 12.71
C THR A 350 -13.43 9.30 12.12
N ARG A 351 -12.17 8.81 12.23
CA ARG A 351 -11.69 7.61 11.54
C ARG A 351 -11.89 7.69 10.03
N GLY A 352 -11.73 8.88 9.50
CA GLY A 352 -11.92 9.20 8.09
C GLY A 352 -10.92 8.51 7.18
N THR A 353 -11.04 8.79 5.90
CA THR A 353 -10.09 8.29 4.88
C THR A 353 -9.73 9.41 3.93
N VAL A 354 -8.45 9.63 3.70
CA VAL A 354 -7.95 10.55 2.68
C VAL A 354 -7.23 9.78 1.58
N TYR A 355 -7.63 10.04 0.33
CA TYR A 355 -6.99 9.49 -0.86
C TYR A 355 -6.12 10.56 -1.50
N LEU A 356 -4.82 10.28 -1.59
CA LEU A 356 -3.84 11.11 -2.27
C LEU A 356 -3.60 10.52 -3.66
N LEU A 357 -4.05 11.22 -4.68
CA LEU A 357 -4.02 10.75 -6.06
C LEU A 357 -2.94 11.50 -6.84
N GLY A 358 -1.95 10.77 -7.34
CA GLY A 358 -0.84 11.32 -8.10
C GLY A 358 -0.55 10.53 -9.35
N ARG A 359 -0.23 11.21 -10.46
CA ARG A 359 0.33 10.53 -11.61
C ARG A 359 1.79 10.17 -11.34
N HIS A 360 2.32 9.28 -12.16
CA HIS A 360 3.76 9.04 -12.27
C HIS A 360 4.47 10.29 -12.87
N ALA A 361 4.04 11.47 -12.46
CA ALA A 361 4.57 12.74 -12.93
C ALA A 361 5.35 13.38 -11.79
N ALA A 362 6.63 13.54 -12.01
CA ALA A 362 7.57 14.05 -11.01
C ALA A 362 7.13 15.38 -10.37
N HIS A 363 6.38 16.21 -11.12
CA HIS A 363 6.02 17.56 -10.66
C HIS A 363 5.01 17.60 -9.51
N THR A 364 4.11 16.61 -9.32
CA THR A 364 3.16 16.61 -8.20
C THR A 364 3.61 15.81 -6.99
N ALA A 365 4.65 14.98 -7.12
CA ALA A 365 5.17 14.15 -6.05
C ALA A 365 5.64 14.95 -4.82
N PRO A 366 6.31 16.12 -4.94
CA PRO A 366 6.71 16.92 -3.79
C PRO A 366 5.53 17.40 -2.95
N LEU A 367 4.42 17.81 -3.60
CA LEU A 367 3.22 18.26 -2.90
C LEU A 367 2.52 17.09 -2.17
N LEU A 368 2.46 15.92 -2.80
CA LEU A 368 1.93 14.71 -2.16
C LEU A 368 2.84 14.21 -1.03
N GLY A 369 4.16 14.32 -1.19
CA GLY A 369 5.14 14.06 -0.15
C GLY A 369 4.92 14.97 1.07
N ALA A 370 4.81 16.29 0.82
CA ALA A 370 4.57 17.28 1.85
C ALA A 370 3.30 17.01 2.67
N LEU A 371 2.17 16.67 2.03
CA LEU A 371 0.94 16.32 2.73
C LEU A 371 1.06 14.98 3.47
N THR A 372 1.67 13.97 2.85
CA THR A 372 1.88 12.66 3.50
C THR A 372 2.76 12.80 4.75
N GLY A 373 3.84 13.58 4.65
CA GLY A 373 4.74 13.87 5.76
C GLY A 373 4.05 14.65 6.87
N TYR A 374 3.28 15.68 6.51
CA TYR A 374 2.48 16.44 7.46
C TYR A 374 1.52 15.53 8.24
N ILE A 375 0.76 14.68 7.55
CA ILE A 375 -0.18 13.76 8.21
C ILE A 375 0.56 12.81 9.16
N ALA A 376 1.69 12.25 8.73
CA ALA A 376 2.43 11.30 9.55
C ALA A 376 3.03 11.94 10.81
N ARG A 377 3.62 13.14 10.69
CA ARG A 377 4.24 13.86 11.82
C ARG A 377 3.20 14.41 12.78
N GLU A 378 2.16 15.06 12.28
CA GLU A 378 1.08 15.58 13.11
C GLU A 378 0.37 14.46 13.86
N SER A 379 0.18 13.31 13.20
CA SER A 379 -0.35 12.10 13.83
C SER A 379 0.54 11.60 14.97
N ARG A 380 1.89 11.65 14.84
CA ARG A 380 2.82 11.33 15.93
C ARG A 380 2.74 12.33 17.07
N ARG A 381 2.67 13.63 16.72
CA ARG A 381 2.51 14.70 17.72
C ARG A 381 1.23 14.50 18.54
N LEU A 382 0.12 14.20 17.87
CA LEU A 382 -1.15 13.92 18.55
C LEU A 382 -1.11 12.61 19.34
N ALA A 383 -0.41 11.58 18.84
CA ALA A 383 -0.21 10.32 19.55
C ALA A 383 0.51 10.50 20.89
N ALA A 384 1.52 11.38 20.94
CA ALA A 384 2.29 11.63 22.15
C ALA A 384 1.42 12.13 23.33
N HIS A 385 0.27 12.75 23.04
CA HIS A 385 -0.70 13.22 24.04
C HIS A 385 -1.77 12.16 24.39
N GLN A 386 -1.75 10.99 23.74
CA GLN A 386 -2.70 9.90 23.98
C GLN A 386 -2.16 8.91 25.04
N PRO A 387 -3.03 8.15 25.71
CA PRO A 387 -2.61 7.10 26.64
C PRO A 387 -1.63 6.10 25.99
N GLY A 388 -0.46 5.94 26.61
CA GLY A 388 0.60 5.08 26.09
C GLY A 388 1.37 5.63 24.91
N GLY A 389 1.22 6.93 24.58
CA GLY A 389 1.94 7.60 23.50
C GLY A 389 1.56 7.12 22.10
N ARG A 390 0.34 6.60 21.92
CA ARG A 390 -0.08 5.99 20.65
C ARG A 390 -1.52 6.27 20.27
N LEU A 391 -1.77 6.33 18.97
CA LEU A 391 -3.12 6.45 18.42
C LEU A 391 -3.94 5.16 18.67
N ASP A 392 -5.17 5.34 19.13
CA ASP A 392 -6.12 4.25 19.34
C ASP A 392 -7.56 4.69 18.99
N PRO A 393 -8.10 4.24 17.86
CA PRO A 393 -7.54 3.29 16.88
C PRO A 393 -6.38 3.85 16.06
N PRO A 394 -5.52 2.97 15.49
CA PRO A 394 -4.33 3.39 14.75
C PRO A 394 -4.66 4.09 13.42
N LEU A 395 -3.77 4.98 12.98
CA LEU A 395 -3.75 5.47 11.61
C LEU A 395 -3.08 4.44 10.68
N MET A 396 -3.69 4.14 9.54
CA MET A 396 -3.07 3.32 8.50
C MET A 396 -2.55 4.20 7.35
N LEU A 397 -1.26 4.09 7.06
CA LEU A 397 -0.65 4.61 5.84
C LEU A 397 -0.61 3.48 4.81
N ALA A 398 -1.56 3.49 3.86
CA ALA A 398 -1.68 2.53 2.77
C ALA A 398 -1.02 3.11 1.52
N LEU A 399 0.28 2.93 1.38
CA LEU A 399 1.12 3.58 0.38
C LEU A 399 1.29 2.69 -0.85
N ASP A 400 0.41 2.83 -1.85
CA ASP A 400 0.59 2.16 -3.15
C ASP A 400 1.58 2.98 -4.00
N GLU A 401 2.58 2.30 -4.54
CA GLU A 401 3.67 2.92 -5.32
C GLU A 401 4.37 4.08 -4.59
N ALA A 402 4.62 3.92 -3.27
CA ALA A 402 5.15 4.95 -2.38
C ALA A 402 6.38 5.68 -2.91
N ALA A 403 7.34 4.95 -3.48
CA ALA A 403 8.56 5.51 -4.06
C ALA A 403 8.33 6.49 -5.23
N ARG A 404 7.14 6.44 -5.84
CA ARG A 404 6.82 7.21 -7.05
C ARG A 404 5.86 8.36 -6.83
N ILE A 405 4.99 8.21 -5.81
CA ILE A 405 3.90 9.17 -5.57
C ILE A 405 4.26 10.13 -4.45
N ALA A 406 4.78 9.59 -3.36
CA ALA A 406 5.10 10.35 -2.15
C ALA A 406 6.40 9.79 -1.55
N PRO A 407 7.56 10.22 -2.05
CA PRO A 407 8.87 9.73 -1.62
C PRO A 407 9.26 10.32 -0.25
N VAL A 408 8.43 10.08 0.76
CA VAL A 408 8.66 10.50 2.15
C VAL A 408 9.83 9.76 2.79
N PRO A 409 10.37 10.19 3.95
CA PRO A 409 11.46 9.51 4.68
C PRO A 409 11.03 8.15 5.24
N LEU A 410 10.53 7.27 4.38
CA LEU A 410 10.00 5.95 4.75
C LEU A 410 11.01 5.07 5.49
N PRO A 411 12.32 5.05 5.13
CA PRO A 411 13.33 4.26 5.85
C PRO A 411 13.38 4.58 7.35
N ASP A 412 13.20 5.85 7.72
CA ASP A 412 13.24 6.28 9.12
C ASP A 412 11.90 6.00 9.80
N TRP A 413 10.78 6.20 9.11
CA TRP A 413 9.45 5.92 9.65
C TRP A 413 9.23 4.45 9.98
N THR A 414 9.86 3.53 9.22
CA THR A 414 9.71 2.09 9.46
C THR A 414 10.27 1.63 10.80
N GLY A 415 11.13 2.43 11.43
CA GLY A 415 11.74 2.10 12.73
C GLY A 415 10.82 2.34 13.92
N ASP A 416 10.00 3.38 13.89
CA ASP A 416 9.29 3.91 15.07
C ASP A 416 7.77 4.04 14.93
N ALA A 417 7.24 4.11 13.72
CA ALA A 417 5.82 4.41 13.45
C ALA A 417 4.85 3.50 14.22
N GLY A 418 5.16 2.21 14.33
CA GLY A 418 4.33 1.24 15.05
C GLY A 418 4.16 1.58 16.53
N GLY A 419 5.18 2.16 17.17
CA GLY A 419 5.13 2.62 18.57
C GLY A 419 4.09 3.72 18.78
N SER A 420 3.96 4.63 17.83
CA SER A 420 3.00 5.73 17.85
C SER A 420 1.57 5.34 17.40
N GLY A 421 1.33 4.06 17.08
CA GLY A 421 0.04 3.62 16.56
C GLY A 421 -0.19 4.00 15.08
N ILE A 422 0.88 4.13 14.31
CA ILE A 422 0.84 4.34 12.87
C ILE A 422 1.22 3.03 12.18
N THR A 423 0.28 2.47 11.45
CA THR A 423 0.44 1.24 10.69
C THR A 423 0.89 1.56 9.28
N ILE A 424 2.04 1.05 8.84
CA ILE A 424 2.53 1.27 7.47
C ILE A 424 2.32 0.01 6.64
N VAL A 425 1.65 0.17 5.50
CA VAL A 425 1.50 -0.87 4.46
C VAL A 425 1.95 -0.26 3.14
N ALA A 426 3.18 -0.54 2.74
CA ALA A 426 3.78 0.01 1.53
C ALA A 426 3.86 -1.04 0.42
N ALA A 427 3.50 -0.67 -0.80
CA ALA A 427 3.56 -1.54 -1.97
C ALA A 427 4.48 -0.96 -3.04
N PHE A 428 5.38 -1.81 -3.56
CA PHE A 428 6.38 -1.48 -4.57
C PHE A 428 6.31 -2.46 -5.74
N GLN A 429 6.80 -2.07 -6.91
CA GLN A 429 6.88 -2.99 -8.04
C GLN A 429 8.10 -3.91 -7.91
N SER A 430 9.24 -3.37 -7.48
CA SER A 430 10.51 -4.08 -7.35
C SER A 430 11.34 -3.51 -6.17
N ARG A 431 12.42 -4.19 -5.81
CA ARG A 431 13.42 -3.63 -4.90
C ARG A 431 14.16 -2.45 -5.53
N ALA A 432 14.31 -2.46 -6.86
CA ALA A 432 14.93 -1.38 -7.59
C ALA A 432 14.20 -0.04 -7.36
N ASP A 433 12.85 -0.02 -7.35
CA ASP A 433 12.10 1.21 -7.06
C ASP A 433 12.45 1.78 -5.66
N VAL A 434 12.71 0.92 -4.69
CA VAL A 434 13.07 1.33 -3.33
C VAL A 434 14.50 1.85 -3.28
N ILE A 435 15.40 1.21 -4.02
CA ILE A 435 16.81 1.61 -4.14
C ILE A 435 16.92 2.95 -4.87
N ASP A 436 16.21 3.12 -5.98
CA ASP A 436 16.21 4.36 -6.75
C ASP A 436 15.72 5.56 -5.91
N CYS A 437 14.74 5.33 -5.03
CA CYS A 437 14.14 6.41 -4.23
C CYS A 437 14.95 6.75 -2.97
N TRP A 438 15.48 5.75 -2.25
CA TRP A 438 16.12 5.94 -0.94
C TRP A 438 17.53 5.36 -0.85
N GLY A 439 18.12 5.01 -1.98
CA GLY A 439 19.43 4.39 -2.05
C GLY A 439 19.48 2.97 -1.48
N ALA A 440 20.63 2.32 -1.62
CA ALA A 440 20.83 0.95 -1.15
C ALA A 440 20.66 0.82 0.37
N THR A 441 21.16 1.81 1.12
CA THR A 441 21.05 1.85 2.59
C THR A 441 19.62 2.05 3.05
N GLY A 442 18.87 2.97 2.43
CA GLY A 442 17.46 3.21 2.74
C GLY A 442 16.60 1.99 2.41
N ALA A 443 16.83 1.36 1.27
CA ALA A 443 16.16 0.12 0.88
C ALA A 443 16.41 -1.02 1.90
N ALA A 444 17.65 -1.16 2.37
CA ALA A 444 17.99 -2.13 3.40
C ALA A 444 17.26 -1.84 4.73
N LYS A 445 17.17 -0.57 5.16
CA LYS A 445 16.41 -0.17 6.35
C LYS A 445 14.93 -0.57 6.21
N VAL A 446 14.27 -0.24 5.09
CA VAL A 446 12.85 -0.57 4.85
C VAL A 446 12.61 -2.09 4.92
N ILE A 447 13.48 -2.89 4.29
CA ILE A 447 13.35 -4.35 4.26
C ILE A 447 13.60 -4.96 5.65
N ASN A 448 14.64 -4.50 6.37
CA ASN A 448 15.01 -5.03 7.67
C ASN A 448 14.00 -4.65 8.77
N ASN A 449 13.42 -3.46 8.69
CA ASN A 449 12.41 -2.99 9.63
C ASN A 449 11.03 -3.61 9.38
N ALA A 450 10.78 -4.16 8.19
CA ALA A 450 9.51 -4.81 7.88
C ALA A 450 9.21 -5.97 8.85
N GLY A 451 8.06 -5.91 9.51
CA GLY A 451 7.51 -7.01 10.31
C GLY A 451 6.99 -8.14 9.43
N ALA A 452 6.53 -7.79 8.23
CA ALA A 452 6.13 -8.76 7.22
C ALA A 452 6.46 -8.26 5.79
N ILE A 453 6.95 -9.17 4.95
CA ILE A 453 7.17 -8.94 3.53
C ILE A 453 6.26 -9.87 2.74
N VAL A 454 5.48 -9.30 1.81
CA VAL A 454 4.51 -10.02 0.97
C VAL A 454 4.98 -9.97 -0.48
N LEU A 455 5.47 -11.08 -1.00
CA LEU A 455 5.91 -11.18 -2.40
C LEU A 455 4.77 -11.69 -3.28
N PHE A 456 4.36 -10.87 -4.21
CA PHE A 456 3.48 -11.25 -5.32
C PHE A 456 4.33 -11.74 -6.50
N GLY A 457 3.73 -12.51 -7.41
CA GLY A 457 4.42 -12.94 -8.62
C GLY A 457 4.67 -11.80 -9.62
N GLY A 458 5.40 -12.12 -10.69
CA GLY A 458 5.63 -11.19 -11.80
C GLY A 458 6.97 -10.47 -11.79
N THR A 459 7.80 -10.67 -10.77
CA THR A 459 9.20 -10.25 -10.76
C THR A 459 9.99 -11.13 -11.75
N LYS A 460 10.80 -10.50 -12.58
CA LYS A 460 11.67 -11.17 -13.58
C LYS A 460 13.14 -10.82 -13.39
N ASP A 461 13.42 -9.81 -12.56
CA ASP A 461 14.78 -9.40 -12.23
C ASP A 461 15.49 -10.50 -11.46
N GLU A 462 16.67 -10.90 -11.95
CA GLU A 462 17.47 -11.99 -11.38
C GLU A 462 17.95 -11.65 -9.97
N ALA A 463 18.42 -10.41 -9.76
CA ALA A 463 18.93 -9.96 -8.48
C ALA A 463 17.85 -9.97 -7.39
N ASP A 464 16.63 -9.57 -7.73
CA ASP A 464 15.47 -9.65 -6.84
C ASP A 464 15.09 -11.11 -6.54
N LEU A 465 15.01 -11.96 -7.58
CA LEU A 465 14.66 -13.37 -7.43
C LEU A 465 15.66 -14.11 -6.55
N ASP A 466 16.95 -13.86 -6.74
CA ASP A 466 18.03 -14.46 -5.95
C ASP A 466 18.02 -13.97 -4.52
N ALA A 467 17.81 -12.67 -4.28
CA ALA A 467 17.74 -12.11 -2.94
C ALA A 467 16.59 -12.75 -2.13
N TRP A 468 15.40 -12.91 -2.73
CA TRP A 468 14.27 -13.54 -2.09
C TRP A 468 14.46 -15.05 -1.89
N SER A 469 15.13 -15.72 -2.84
CA SER A 469 15.49 -17.12 -2.72
C SER A 469 16.48 -17.37 -1.58
N LYS A 470 17.51 -16.51 -1.46
CA LYS A 470 18.48 -16.54 -0.35
C LYS A 470 17.81 -16.27 1.00
N LEU A 471 16.89 -15.29 1.07
CA LEU A 471 16.13 -15.00 2.29
C LEU A 471 15.25 -16.18 2.72
N ALA A 472 14.73 -16.96 1.77
CA ALA A 472 13.96 -18.18 2.06
C ALA A 472 14.82 -19.31 2.63
N GLY A 473 16.14 -19.24 2.44
CA GLY A 473 17.12 -20.23 2.90
C GLY A 473 17.17 -21.49 2.05
N GLU A 474 17.97 -22.43 2.52
CA GLU A 474 18.20 -23.72 1.89
C GLU A 474 17.67 -24.86 2.75
N ARG A 475 17.49 -26.01 2.13
CA ARG A 475 17.11 -27.26 2.81
C ARG A 475 17.91 -28.41 2.26
N ASP A 476 18.07 -29.42 3.08
CA ASP A 476 18.63 -30.68 2.67
C ASP A 476 17.57 -31.54 1.95
N GLU A 477 17.88 -31.99 0.73
CA GLU A 477 17.04 -32.89 -0.05
C GLU A 477 17.78 -34.22 -0.28
N PRO A 478 17.25 -35.34 0.26
CA PRO A 478 17.87 -36.63 0.05
C PRO A 478 17.73 -37.05 -1.42
N ILE A 479 18.84 -37.38 -2.04
CA ILE A 479 18.93 -37.97 -3.37
C ILE A 479 19.24 -39.44 -3.22
N THR A 480 18.42 -40.26 -3.84
CA THR A 480 18.60 -41.71 -3.88
C THR A 480 19.00 -42.10 -5.29
N THR A 481 20.16 -42.71 -5.43
CA THR A 481 20.61 -43.32 -6.69
C THR A 481 20.21 -44.77 -6.68
N THR A 482 19.55 -45.23 -7.74
CA THR A 482 19.14 -46.62 -7.95
C THR A 482 19.92 -47.20 -9.11
N ASP A 483 20.24 -48.47 -9.04
CA ASP A 483 20.78 -49.23 -10.19
C ASP A 483 19.69 -49.60 -11.23
N ALA A 484 20.09 -50.29 -12.31
CA ALA A 484 19.17 -50.70 -13.38
C ALA A 484 18.11 -51.71 -12.89
N SER A 485 18.34 -52.35 -11.75
CA SER A 485 17.43 -53.30 -11.10
C SER A 485 16.51 -52.65 -10.05
N GLY A 486 16.63 -51.33 -9.83
CA GLY A 486 15.79 -50.60 -8.91
C GLY A 486 16.27 -50.61 -7.45
N HIS A 487 17.44 -51.20 -7.15
CA HIS A 487 18.01 -51.18 -5.81
C HIS A 487 18.71 -49.88 -5.53
N ILE A 488 18.57 -49.40 -4.30
CA ILE A 488 19.22 -48.16 -3.82
C ILE A 488 20.71 -48.42 -3.66
N THR A 489 21.53 -47.82 -4.52
CA THR A 489 23.00 -47.91 -4.45
C THR A 489 23.64 -46.84 -3.60
N SER A 490 23.01 -45.65 -3.50
CA SER A 490 23.54 -44.54 -2.71
C SER A 490 22.43 -43.65 -2.22
N ARG A 491 22.63 -43.07 -1.01
CA ARG A 491 21.83 -41.97 -0.48
C ARG A 491 22.78 -40.83 -0.15
N THR A 492 22.63 -39.72 -0.90
CA THR A 492 23.36 -38.49 -0.67
C THR A 492 22.38 -37.37 -0.30
N VAL A 493 22.87 -36.34 0.37
CA VAL A 493 22.10 -35.16 0.72
C VAL A 493 22.61 -34.00 -0.11
N ARG A 494 21.69 -33.32 -0.82
CA ARG A 494 22.00 -32.12 -1.57
C ARG A 494 21.28 -30.92 -0.95
N ARG A 495 22.00 -29.83 -0.74
CA ARG A 495 21.39 -28.55 -0.39
C ARG A 495 20.72 -27.94 -1.60
N VAL A 496 19.44 -27.58 -1.45
CA VAL A 496 18.64 -26.93 -2.47
C VAL A 496 17.89 -25.74 -1.89
N PRO A 497 17.68 -24.66 -2.64
CA PRO A 497 16.87 -23.53 -2.17
C PRO A 497 15.48 -23.99 -1.73
N VAL A 498 15.00 -23.49 -0.60
CA VAL A 498 13.61 -23.71 -0.15
C VAL A 498 12.64 -23.16 -1.18
N LEU A 499 12.98 -22.00 -1.77
CA LEU A 499 12.21 -21.28 -2.77
C LEU A 499 13.10 -20.96 -3.98
N PRO A 500 13.16 -21.85 -4.99
CA PRO A 500 13.94 -21.61 -6.21
C PRO A 500 13.47 -20.33 -6.94
N PRO A 501 14.39 -19.54 -7.55
CA PRO A 501 14.07 -18.34 -8.32
C PRO A 501 13.00 -18.54 -9.38
N ALA A 502 13.08 -19.64 -10.13
CA ALA A 502 12.09 -20.00 -11.15
C ALA A 502 10.66 -20.18 -10.61
N GLN A 503 10.51 -20.59 -9.35
CA GLN A 503 9.19 -20.74 -8.73
C GLN A 503 8.62 -19.40 -8.27
N LEU A 504 9.46 -18.47 -7.85
CA LEU A 504 9.08 -17.09 -7.55
C LEU A 504 8.62 -16.36 -8.82
N ALA A 505 9.41 -16.44 -9.88
CA ALA A 505 9.08 -15.83 -11.18
C ALA A 505 7.71 -16.29 -11.71
N ASN A 506 7.39 -17.58 -11.52
CA ASN A 506 6.17 -18.23 -12.00
C ASN A 506 5.07 -18.36 -10.94
N LEU A 507 5.09 -17.52 -9.90
CA LEU A 507 4.07 -17.55 -8.86
C LEU A 507 2.68 -17.19 -9.45
N PRO A 508 1.67 -18.06 -9.36
CA PRO A 508 0.36 -17.79 -9.95
C PRO A 508 -0.36 -16.60 -9.30
N ARG A 509 -1.19 -15.90 -10.07
CA ARG A 509 -2.02 -14.81 -9.57
C ARG A 509 -2.81 -15.22 -8.33
N GLY A 510 -2.83 -14.34 -7.32
CA GLY A 510 -3.50 -14.59 -6.05
C GLY A 510 -2.73 -15.51 -5.11
N ARG A 511 -1.52 -15.93 -5.46
CA ARG A 511 -0.56 -16.55 -4.55
C ARG A 511 0.50 -15.56 -4.14
N VAL A 512 0.96 -15.68 -2.90
CA VAL A 512 2.02 -14.85 -2.33
C VAL A 512 2.96 -15.70 -1.50
N VAL A 513 4.21 -15.28 -1.45
CA VAL A 513 5.18 -15.72 -0.44
C VAL A 513 5.20 -14.66 0.63
N VAL A 514 5.13 -15.06 1.88
CA VAL A 514 5.12 -14.16 3.02
C VAL A 514 6.26 -14.52 3.96
N PHE A 515 7.12 -13.55 4.23
CA PHE A 515 8.11 -13.58 5.29
C PHE A 515 7.58 -12.80 6.48
N THR A 516 7.68 -13.34 7.67
CA THR A 516 7.29 -12.67 8.92
C THR A 516 8.34 -12.93 9.99
N ARG A 517 8.48 -12.00 10.92
CA ARG A 517 9.39 -12.19 12.05
C ARG A 517 8.98 -13.42 12.88
N GLY A 518 9.96 -14.22 13.28
CA GLY A 518 9.78 -15.33 14.23
C GLY A 518 9.21 -16.62 13.65
N MET A 519 9.06 -16.73 12.32
CA MET A 519 8.75 -17.99 11.65
C MET A 519 9.33 -18.06 10.25
N ALA A 520 9.55 -19.28 9.72
CA ALA A 520 9.93 -19.50 8.34
C ALA A 520 8.86 -18.97 7.36
N MET A 521 9.24 -18.76 6.10
CA MET A 521 8.33 -18.25 5.08
C MET A 521 7.11 -19.14 4.88
N VAL A 522 6.01 -18.55 4.39
CA VAL A 522 4.80 -19.27 4.02
C VAL A 522 4.38 -18.93 2.60
N ILE A 523 3.76 -19.90 1.90
CA ILE A 523 3.11 -19.65 0.63
C ILE A 523 1.61 -19.73 0.82
N GLY A 524 0.95 -18.61 0.58
CA GLY A 524 -0.46 -18.46 0.81
C GLY A 524 -1.25 -18.00 -0.40
N ARG A 525 -2.53 -17.83 -0.19
CA ARG A 525 -3.48 -17.27 -1.14
C ARG A 525 -4.00 -15.96 -0.58
N VAL A 526 -3.93 -14.87 -1.34
CA VAL A 526 -4.58 -13.61 -0.99
C VAL A 526 -6.02 -13.59 -1.49
N ARG A 527 -6.87 -12.84 -0.80
CA ARG A 527 -8.22 -12.55 -1.23
C ARG A 527 -8.23 -11.12 -1.78
N MET A 528 -8.55 -10.99 -3.05
CA MET A 528 -8.65 -9.68 -3.69
C MET A 528 -9.93 -8.96 -3.26
N ALA A 529 -9.90 -7.63 -3.19
CA ALA A 529 -11.06 -6.83 -2.78
C ALA A 529 -12.29 -7.12 -3.64
N TRP A 530 -12.15 -7.21 -4.97
CA TRP A 530 -13.26 -7.52 -5.87
C TRP A 530 -13.87 -8.93 -5.70
N GLN A 531 -13.24 -9.82 -4.90
CA GLN A 531 -13.79 -11.13 -4.53
C GLN A 531 -14.62 -11.06 -3.24
N ARG A 532 -14.64 -9.93 -2.54
CA ARG A 532 -15.42 -9.72 -1.32
C ARG A 532 -16.89 -9.55 -1.67
N ARG A 533 -17.77 -9.97 -0.76
CA ARG A 533 -19.22 -9.85 -0.95
C ARG A 533 -19.68 -8.41 -0.84
N ASP A 534 -19.16 -7.67 0.14
CA ASP A 534 -19.41 -6.24 0.36
C ASP A 534 -19.03 -5.39 -0.86
N VAL A 535 -17.81 -5.53 -1.39
CA VAL A 535 -17.35 -4.84 -2.60
C VAL A 535 -18.24 -5.15 -3.82
N ARG A 536 -18.62 -6.43 -3.99
CA ARG A 536 -19.51 -6.82 -5.09
C ARG A 536 -20.92 -6.23 -4.96
N ALA A 537 -21.45 -6.18 -3.73
CA ALA A 537 -22.74 -5.56 -3.47
C ALA A 537 -22.71 -4.08 -3.80
N GLN A 538 -21.67 -3.37 -3.34
CA GLN A 538 -21.45 -1.96 -3.62
C GLN A 538 -21.32 -1.68 -5.12
N SER A 539 -20.47 -2.45 -5.84
CA SER A 539 -20.30 -2.29 -7.29
C SER A 539 -21.60 -2.52 -8.09
N ARG A 540 -22.50 -3.38 -7.59
CA ARG A 540 -23.82 -3.57 -8.19
C ARG A 540 -24.73 -2.37 -7.93
N ALA A 541 -24.72 -1.84 -6.70
CA ALA A 541 -25.52 -0.68 -6.33
C ALA A 541 -25.13 0.56 -7.16
N THR A 542 -23.80 0.81 -7.32
CA THR A 542 -23.30 1.92 -8.12
C THR A 542 -23.70 1.80 -9.60
N ARG A 543 -23.67 0.59 -10.16
CA ARG A 543 -24.11 0.35 -11.55
C ARG A 543 -25.61 0.44 -11.75
N ALA A 544 -26.41 0.24 -10.70
CA ALA A 544 -27.87 0.31 -10.75
C ALA A 544 -28.42 1.74 -10.67
N VAL A 545 -27.59 2.72 -10.26
CA VAL A 545 -27.96 4.14 -10.32
C VAL A 545 -27.78 4.58 -11.78
N PRO A 546 -28.88 4.91 -12.51
CA PRO A 546 -28.77 5.41 -13.87
C PRO A 546 -27.93 6.70 -13.83
N ALA A 547 -27.02 6.85 -14.79
CA ALA A 547 -26.30 8.09 -14.98
C ALA A 547 -27.35 9.21 -15.01
N ARG A 548 -27.28 10.16 -14.08
CA ARG A 548 -28.07 11.39 -14.19
C ARG A 548 -27.77 11.95 -15.59
N THR A 549 -28.77 11.88 -16.45
CA THR A 549 -28.77 12.61 -17.73
C THR A 549 -28.49 14.05 -17.34
N GLU A 550 -27.31 14.54 -17.69
CA GLU A 550 -27.07 15.97 -17.74
C GLU A 550 -28.20 16.55 -18.60
N THR A 551 -29.07 17.28 -17.94
CA THR A 551 -30.05 18.11 -18.64
C THR A 551 -29.24 19.11 -19.45
N THR A 552 -29.15 18.85 -20.74
CA THR A 552 -28.69 19.81 -21.73
C THR A 552 -29.48 21.09 -21.47
N PRO A 553 -28.82 22.25 -21.22
CA PRO A 553 -29.54 23.49 -21.10
C PRO A 553 -30.25 23.74 -22.45
N ALA A 554 -31.54 23.99 -22.39
CA ALA A 554 -32.39 24.26 -23.51
C ALA A 554 -31.78 25.36 -24.38
N ARG A 555 -31.53 24.98 -25.61
CA ARG A 555 -31.11 25.85 -26.70
C ARG A 555 -32.35 26.55 -27.23
N ASP A 556 -32.85 27.57 -26.52
CA ASP A 556 -33.86 28.51 -27.01
C ASP A 556 -33.29 29.91 -26.98
N ALA A 557 -32.67 30.27 -28.11
CA ALA A 557 -32.56 31.64 -28.56
C ALA A 557 -32.44 31.60 -30.09
N ARG A 558 -33.57 31.76 -30.77
CA ARG A 558 -33.62 32.10 -32.18
C ARG A 558 -32.94 33.45 -32.35
N PRO A 559 -32.01 33.64 -33.29
CA PRO A 559 -31.64 34.96 -33.73
C PRO A 559 -32.67 35.43 -34.77
N VAL A 560 -33.17 36.62 -34.54
CA VAL A 560 -33.96 37.42 -35.50
C VAL A 560 -33.11 37.72 -36.73
N ALA A 561 -33.66 37.45 -37.90
CA ALA A 561 -33.07 37.78 -39.19
C ALA A 561 -33.00 39.30 -39.39
N GLY A 562 -31.81 39.79 -39.73
CA GLY A 562 -31.57 41.10 -40.30
C GLY A 562 -30.68 40.93 -41.53
N GLU A 563 -31.28 41.07 -42.67
CA GLU A 563 -30.64 41.21 -43.99
C GLU A 563 -29.68 42.39 -44.00
N VAL A 564 -28.47 42.24 -44.55
CA VAL A 564 -27.88 43.11 -45.55
C VAL A 564 -26.69 42.43 -46.21
N GLY A 565 -26.67 42.45 -47.54
CA GLY A 565 -25.77 41.72 -48.40
C GLY A 565 -24.35 42.30 -48.54
N GLY A 566 -23.48 41.49 -49.12
CA GLY A 566 -22.11 41.85 -49.45
C GLY A 566 -21.28 40.67 -49.92
N ARG A 567 -21.13 40.58 -51.20
CA ARG A 567 -20.34 39.71 -52.08
C ARG A 567 -19.06 39.08 -51.44
N ALA A 568 -18.86 37.78 -51.77
CA ALA A 568 -17.58 37.08 -51.79
C ALA A 568 -16.62 37.60 -52.87
N PRO A 569 -15.34 37.29 -52.81
CA PRO A 569 -14.72 36.63 -53.95
C PRO A 569 -13.99 35.32 -53.59
N GLU A 570 -14.00 34.47 -54.56
CA GLU A 570 -13.43 33.16 -54.74
C GLU A 570 -11.90 33.10 -54.79
N ARG A 571 -11.44 31.87 -54.53
CA ARG A 571 -10.25 31.13 -55.06
C ARG A 571 -8.89 31.63 -54.60
N VAL A 572 -7.96 30.71 -54.41
CA VAL A 572 -7.36 29.73 -55.32
C VAL A 572 -6.63 28.63 -54.56
N TRP A 573 -6.84 27.40 -54.97
CA TRP A 573 -6.01 26.22 -54.72
C TRP A 573 -4.67 26.36 -55.48
N ALA A 574 -3.56 25.90 -54.88
CA ALA A 574 -2.42 25.37 -55.63
C ALA A 574 -1.76 24.24 -54.84
N SER A 575 -1.84 23.06 -55.40
CA SER A 575 -1.08 21.84 -55.17
C SER A 575 0.31 21.94 -55.80
N SER A 576 1.33 21.36 -55.19
CA SER A 576 2.44 20.64 -55.87
C SER A 576 3.28 19.95 -54.79
N THR A 577 3.25 18.65 -54.71
CA THR A 577 4.05 17.60 -55.40
C THR A 577 5.57 17.75 -55.27
N ARG A 578 6.13 16.79 -54.52
CA ARG A 578 7.22 15.84 -54.82
C ARG A 578 8.67 16.27 -54.95
N GLN A 579 9.44 15.33 -54.40
CA GLN A 579 10.79 14.88 -54.77
C GLN A 579 11.94 15.63 -54.08
N ASP A 580 12.99 15.03 -53.65
CA ASP A 580 13.58 13.68 -53.54
C ASP A 580 14.99 13.89 -52.96
N ARG A 581 15.51 12.90 -52.21
CA ARG A 581 16.91 12.51 -52.06
C ARG A 581 18.02 13.55 -51.68
N SER A 582 18.58 13.35 -50.58
CA SER A 582 19.91 12.74 -50.42
C SER A 582 20.20 12.48 -48.93
#